data_fc0e57f352837447c3841333e42c7c96
#
_entry.id   fc0e57f352837447c3841333e42c7c96
#
_cell.length_a   1.000
_cell.length_b   1.000
_cell.length_c   1.000
_cell.angle_alpha   90.00
_cell.angle_beta   90.00
_cell.angle_gamma   90.00
#
_symmetry.space_group_name_H-M   'P 1'
#
loop_
_entity.id
_entity.type
_entity.pdbx_description
1 polymer ?
#
loop_
_entity_poly.entity_id
_entity_poly.type
_entity_poly.pdbx_seq_one_letter_code
_entity_poly.pdbx_strand_id
1 'polypeptide(L)'
;MKCYEGHILTVNQNNDVARYLVEDGGKILYVGSDLPEQYRTAQVIPLGEKALIPAFVDTHQHFASFSTFHAGLNVMDAASNAEIMEMVKQFAAQSPKKTLIAFGASPYCVKEGRLISRQELDAVCPGKEIMVVKYDGHACIVNSKLLNAMEDKVKHLRGYHPDTGEMNQEAFFAFSNALTNSLSIPELIHNMQSAVDFQASRGIGCVHTVSGVGFAGDLDITLEKLFAKGLKNGFQIRVFPQSMKVKTATSRKLPRIGGCFACALDGCFGSHDAALNAPYADEIGGEGVLYYDDQKVIDFCKEANRAGLQIELHAIGDKAFDQACRALKAALDDYPRDDHRHGIIHDCLPTPEGIAVCRDYHIQMPMQSAFIGWKQEPDEYLARILGHDRLEKLNPIKTFRDNGIIVSFGSDAPCTTPDPIAWMDKAVNNGNAVQAVSVQDALRMCTYNGAWAAFDERERGSLEAGKIADMAVLSENPYTVPKDKIKDIRVERLYLGGKPYESCREGILPMMFRGLTSRNKA
;
A
#
# COMPACT_ATOMS: atom_id res chain seq x y z
N MET A 1 -23.22 -26.55 -1.83
CA MET A 1 -23.78 -25.18 -1.87
C MET A 1 -23.92 -24.63 -0.46
N LYS A 2 -23.57 -23.37 -0.27
CA LYS A 2 -23.82 -22.58 0.95
C LYS A 2 -24.66 -21.36 0.59
N CYS A 3 -25.56 -20.98 1.48
CA CYS A 3 -26.40 -19.78 1.34
C CYS A 3 -26.17 -18.85 2.52
N TYR A 4 -25.53 -17.72 2.28
CA TYR A 4 -25.38 -16.65 3.28
C TYR A 4 -26.68 -15.84 3.31
N GLU A 5 -27.22 -15.64 4.51
CA GLU A 5 -28.47 -14.90 4.74
C GLU A 5 -28.24 -13.73 5.68
N GLY A 6 -28.52 -12.51 5.24
CA GLY A 6 -28.39 -11.28 6.03
C GLY A 6 -28.10 -10.06 5.14
N HIS A 7 -27.20 -9.19 5.60
CA HIS A 7 -26.83 -7.98 4.85
C HIS A 7 -25.70 -8.30 3.85
N ILE A 8 -26.05 -8.44 2.56
CA ILE A 8 -25.11 -8.67 1.47
C ILE A 8 -24.91 -7.36 0.71
N LEU A 9 -23.77 -6.72 0.92
CA LEU A 9 -23.40 -5.47 0.23
C LEU A 9 -22.67 -5.84 -1.06
N THR A 10 -23.37 -5.75 -2.19
CA THR A 10 -22.87 -6.33 -3.44
C THR A 10 -21.71 -5.57 -4.07
N VAL A 11 -21.66 -4.26 -3.85
CA VAL A 11 -20.72 -3.33 -4.53
C VAL A 11 -20.77 -3.47 -6.06
N ASN A 12 -21.90 -3.94 -6.60
CA ASN A 12 -22.19 -3.91 -8.03
C ASN A 12 -22.39 -2.46 -8.52
N GLN A 13 -22.69 -2.27 -9.79
CA GLN A 13 -22.85 -0.94 -10.37
C GLN A 13 -23.91 -0.08 -9.63
N ASN A 14 -24.96 -0.71 -9.09
CA ASN A 14 -26.06 -0.02 -8.39
C ASN A 14 -25.85 0.08 -6.87
N ASN A 15 -24.79 -0.54 -6.32
CA ASN A 15 -24.59 -0.73 -4.88
C ASN A 15 -25.78 -1.43 -4.19
N ASP A 16 -26.37 -2.44 -4.85
CA ASP A 16 -27.51 -3.18 -4.32
C ASP A 16 -27.17 -3.86 -2.99
N VAL A 17 -28.16 -3.87 -2.10
CA VAL A 17 -28.11 -4.64 -0.86
C VAL A 17 -29.04 -5.84 -1.02
N ALA A 18 -28.49 -7.03 -0.97
CA ALA A 18 -29.23 -8.28 -1.09
C ALA A 18 -29.41 -8.95 0.28
N ARG A 19 -30.33 -9.91 0.35
CA ARG A 19 -30.56 -10.74 1.55
C ARG A 19 -29.86 -12.10 1.46
N TYR A 20 -29.74 -12.64 0.27
CA TYR A 20 -29.19 -13.98 0.03
C TYR A 20 -28.03 -13.94 -0.96
N LEU A 21 -26.99 -14.71 -0.65
CA LEU A 21 -25.91 -15.05 -1.57
C LEU A 21 -25.71 -16.57 -1.53
N VAL A 22 -25.80 -17.21 -2.70
CA VAL A 22 -25.53 -18.66 -2.81
C VAL A 22 -24.17 -18.87 -3.49
N GLU A 23 -23.35 -19.69 -2.86
CA GLU A 23 -22.01 -20.06 -3.33
C GLU A 23 -21.91 -21.60 -3.48
N ASP A 24 -21.27 -22.05 -4.55
CA ASP A 24 -20.84 -23.41 -4.71
C ASP A 24 -19.56 -23.52 -5.53
N GLY A 25 -18.66 -24.40 -5.11
CA GLY A 25 -17.40 -24.64 -5.80
C GLY A 25 -16.51 -23.41 -5.96
N GLY A 26 -16.66 -22.40 -5.09
CA GLY A 26 -15.88 -21.16 -5.12
C GLY A 26 -16.46 -20.07 -6.02
N LYS A 27 -17.65 -20.29 -6.59
CA LYS A 27 -18.34 -19.33 -7.43
C LYS A 27 -19.66 -18.88 -6.81
N ILE A 28 -19.99 -17.62 -6.97
CA ILE A 28 -21.29 -17.07 -6.62
C ILE A 28 -22.29 -17.53 -7.67
N LEU A 29 -23.32 -18.26 -7.27
CA LEU A 29 -24.37 -18.75 -8.15
C LEU A 29 -25.55 -17.78 -8.22
N TYR A 30 -25.84 -17.10 -7.10
CA TYR A 30 -26.98 -16.22 -6.99
C TYR A 30 -26.74 -15.14 -5.93
N VAL A 31 -27.27 -13.94 -6.16
CA VAL A 31 -27.36 -12.87 -5.19
C VAL A 31 -28.71 -12.16 -5.39
N GLY A 32 -29.49 -11.98 -4.32
CA GLY A 32 -30.79 -11.32 -4.42
C GLY A 32 -31.54 -11.21 -3.10
N SER A 33 -32.74 -10.61 -3.15
CA SER A 33 -33.59 -10.40 -1.98
C SER A 33 -34.45 -11.61 -1.62
N ASP A 34 -34.80 -12.44 -2.62
CA ASP A 34 -35.61 -13.65 -2.44
C ASP A 34 -34.77 -14.87 -2.83
N LEU A 35 -34.88 -15.96 -2.06
CA LEU A 35 -34.16 -17.20 -2.34
C LEU A 35 -34.94 -18.08 -3.33
N PRO A 36 -34.43 -18.28 -4.57
CA PRO A 36 -35.04 -19.16 -5.56
C PRO A 36 -35.20 -20.59 -5.05
N GLU A 37 -36.25 -21.28 -5.48
CA GLU A 37 -36.60 -22.63 -5.00
C GLU A 37 -35.45 -23.63 -5.19
N GLN A 38 -34.75 -23.55 -6.31
CA GLN A 38 -33.61 -24.41 -6.63
C GLN A 38 -32.44 -24.33 -5.63
N TYR A 39 -32.38 -23.27 -4.81
CA TYR A 39 -31.32 -23.06 -3.83
C TYR A 39 -31.77 -23.31 -2.38
N ARG A 40 -33.04 -23.66 -2.12
CA ARG A 40 -33.58 -23.88 -0.77
C ARG A 40 -32.95 -25.03 0.00
N THR A 41 -32.25 -25.94 -0.72
CA THR A 41 -31.52 -27.06 -0.09
C THR A 41 -30.08 -26.71 0.27
N ALA A 42 -29.61 -25.47 0.00
CA ALA A 42 -28.29 -25.03 0.38
C ALA A 42 -28.15 -24.92 1.92
N GLN A 43 -26.96 -25.18 2.42
CA GLN A 43 -26.64 -24.95 3.84
C GLN A 43 -26.72 -23.45 4.15
N VAL A 44 -27.68 -23.06 4.97
CA VAL A 44 -27.83 -21.65 5.38
C VAL A 44 -26.77 -21.27 6.42
N ILE A 45 -26.13 -20.14 6.17
CA ILE A 45 -25.17 -19.48 7.06
C ILE A 45 -25.76 -18.11 7.43
N PRO A 46 -26.41 -17.98 8.60
CA PRO A 46 -27.00 -16.72 9.02
C PRO A 46 -25.92 -15.73 9.42
N LEU A 47 -26.01 -14.52 8.90
CA LEU A 47 -25.07 -13.42 9.21
C LEU A 47 -25.53 -12.62 10.46
N GLY A 48 -26.83 -12.62 10.79
CA GLY A 48 -27.39 -11.75 11.84
C GLY A 48 -27.20 -10.27 11.47
N GLU A 49 -26.66 -9.49 12.39
CA GLU A 49 -26.39 -8.06 12.19
C GLU A 49 -25.11 -7.79 11.37
N LYS A 50 -24.35 -8.83 11.04
CA LYS A 50 -23.10 -8.75 10.27
C LYS A 50 -23.37 -8.45 8.81
N ALA A 51 -22.36 -7.87 8.14
CA ALA A 51 -22.43 -7.67 6.70
C ALA A 51 -21.44 -8.57 5.96
N LEU A 52 -21.86 -9.09 4.80
CA LEU A 52 -20.99 -9.74 3.82
C LEU A 52 -20.67 -8.76 2.70
N ILE A 53 -19.39 -8.58 2.44
CA ILE A 53 -18.86 -7.66 1.43
C ILE A 53 -17.89 -8.41 0.51
N PRO A 54 -17.51 -7.86 -0.68
CA PRO A 54 -16.35 -8.36 -1.41
C PRO A 54 -15.08 -8.26 -0.55
N ALA A 55 -14.14 -9.17 -0.74
CA ALA A 55 -12.82 -9.05 -0.10
C ALA A 55 -12.15 -7.72 -0.49
N PHE A 56 -11.45 -7.12 0.44
CA PHE A 56 -10.74 -5.86 0.22
C PHE A 56 -9.53 -6.05 -0.71
N VAL A 57 -9.15 -4.98 -1.38
CA VAL A 57 -7.95 -4.88 -2.23
C VAL A 57 -7.10 -3.72 -1.75
N ASP A 58 -5.83 -3.99 -1.48
CA ASP A 58 -4.81 -2.97 -1.20
C ASP A 58 -4.11 -2.63 -2.52
N THR A 59 -4.31 -1.43 -3.05
CA THR A 59 -3.87 -1.07 -4.40
C THR A 59 -2.48 -0.49 -4.49
N HIS A 60 -1.81 -0.30 -3.35
CA HIS A 60 -0.42 0.14 -3.33
C HIS A 60 0.27 -0.20 -2.02
N GLN A 61 1.31 -0.99 -2.09
CA GLN A 61 2.22 -1.24 -0.96
C GLN A 61 3.60 -1.72 -1.41
N HIS A 62 4.59 -1.61 -0.53
CA HIS A 62 5.93 -2.18 -0.67
C HIS A 62 5.98 -3.53 0.05
N PHE A 63 5.40 -4.59 -0.55
CA PHE A 63 5.16 -5.86 0.13
C PHE A 63 6.43 -6.53 0.68
N ALA A 64 7.55 -6.54 -0.06
CA ALA A 64 8.81 -7.08 0.44
C ALA A 64 9.33 -6.31 1.67
N SER A 65 9.28 -4.97 1.61
CA SER A 65 9.66 -4.11 2.74
C SER A 65 8.69 -4.29 3.90
N PHE A 66 7.38 -4.26 3.65
CA PHE A 66 6.37 -4.51 4.67
C PHE A 66 6.58 -5.87 5.35
N SER A 67 6.79 -6.93 4.60
CA SER A 67 7.02 -8.26 5.17
C SER A 67 8.26 -8.32 6.07
N THR A 68 9.30 -7.58 5.72
CA THR A 68 10.54 -7.48 6.50
C THR A 68 10.32 -6.70 7.80
N PHE A 69 9.66 -5.55 7.72
CA PHE A 69 9.41 -4.69 8.88
C PHE A 69 8.30 -5.25 9.79
N HIS A 70 7.28 -5.90 9.22
CA HIS A 70 6.24 -6.59 9.98
C HIS A 70 6.81 -7.73 10.86
N ALA A 71 7.89 -8.38 10.41
CA ALA A 71 8.63 -9.36 11.21
C ALA A 71 9.57 -8.72 12.25
N GLY A 72 9.69 -7.41 12.27
CA GLY A 72 10.44 -6.58 13.19
C GLY A 72 9.56 -5.98 14.30
N LEU A 73 10.01 -4.86 14.84
CA LEU A 73 9.31 -4.10 15.87
C LEU A 73 8.60 -2.88 15.25
N ASN A 74 7.29 -2.78 15.43
CA ASN A 74 6.55 -1.56 15.06
C ASN A 74 6.57 -0.58 16.22
N VAL A 75 7.05 0.65 16.00
CA VAL A 75 7.11 1.73 16.99
C VAL A 75 6.27 2.95 16.60
N MET A 76 5.40 2.84 15.59
CA MET A 76 4.58 3.95 15.07
C MET A 76 3.68 4.61 16.10
N ASP A 77 3.23 3.84 17.11
CA ASP A 77 2.29 4.31 18.11
C ASP A 77 2.96 4.85 19.37
N ALA A 78 4.28 4.78 19.44
CA ALA A 78 5.03 5.28 20.59
C ALA A 78 4.85 6.80 20.77
N ALA A 79 4.52 7.22 21.98
CA ALA A 79 4.32 8.62 22.35
C ALA A 79 5.59 9.29 22.91
N SER A 80 6.68 8.54 23.07
CA SER A 80 7.96 9.07 23.56
C SER A 80 9.14 8.19 23.15
N ASN A 81 10.34 8.78 23.09
CA ASN A 81 11.57 8.03 22.89
C ASN A 81 11.84 7.04 24.04
N ALA A 82 11.42 7.36 25.26
CA ALA A 82 11.50 6.44 26.40
C ALA A 82 10.66 5.18 26.18
N GLU A 83 9.47 5.30 25.59
CA GLU A 83 8.63 4.17 25.21
C GLU A 83 9.29 3.35 24.09
N ILE A 84 9.84 3.98 23.05
CA ILE A 84 10.60 3.28 22.01
C ILE A 84 11.76 2.49 22.63
N MET A 85 12.51 3.08 23.56
CA MET A 85 13.61 2.41 24.28
C MET A 85 13.12 1.15 25.01
N GLU A 86 12.01 1.21 25.72
CA GLU A 86 11.46 0.06 26.44
C GLU A 86 10.96 -1.03 25.46
N MET A 87 10.29 -0.64 24.37
CA MET A 87 9.86 -1.57 23.32
C MET A 87 11.06 -2.26 22.67
N VAL A 88 12.12 -1.54 22.33
CA VAL A 88 13.35 -2.09 21.77
C VAL A 88 14.02 -3.06 22.75
N LYS A 89 14.08 -2.72 24.04
CA LYS A 89 14.65 -3.57 25.09
C LYS A 89 13.89 -4.89 25.23
N GLN A 90 12.55 -4.82 25.27
CA GLN A 90 11.69 -6.02 25.36
C GLN A 90 11.81 -6.89 24.12
N PHE A 91 11.80 -6.30 22.94
CA PHE A 91 11.99 -7.02 21.68
C PHE A 91 13.37 -7.67 21.59
N ALA A 92 14.42 -6.96 22.04
CA ALA A 92 15.78 -7.49 22.08
C ALA A 92 15.94 -8.70 23.01
N ALA A 93 15.23 -8.71 24.13
CA ALA A 93 15.24 -9.83 25.08
C ALA A 93 14.58 -11.09 24.51
N GLN A 94 13.57 -10.93 23.66
CA GLN A 94 12.79 -12.03 23.10
C GLN A 94 13.35 -12.54 21.76
N SER A 95 14.00 -11.69 20.97
CA SER A 95 14.49 -12.02 19.63
C SER A 95 15.82 -12.78 19.69
N PRO A 96 15.96 -13.94 19.01
CA PRO A 96 17.25 -14.62 18.88
C PRO A 96 18.17 -13.95 17.85
N LYS A 97 17.68 -12.96 17.08
CA LYS A 97 18.44 -12.32 16.00
C LYS A 97 19.57 -11.45 16.54
N LYS A 98 20.68 -11.41 15.79
CA LYS A 98 21.83 -10.51 16.06
C LYS A 98 21.47 -9.07 15.72
N THR A 99 20.77 -8.86 14.63
CA THR A 99 20.37 -7.55 14.13
C THR A 99 18.86 -7.38 14.28
N LEU A 100 18.46 -6.29 14.93
CA LEU A 100 17.06 -5.94 15.19
C LEU A 100 16.65 -4.77 14.31
N ILE A 101 15.45 -4.86 13.76
CA ILE A 101 14.84 -3.81 12.96
C ILE A 101 13.59 -3.33 13.68
N ALA A 102 13.46 -2.01 13.82
CA ALA A 102 12.22 -1.35 14.18
C ALA A 102 11.81 -0.40 13.06
N PHE A 103 10.51 -0.16 12.92
CA PHE A 103 9.96 0.74 11.91
C PHE A 103 8.92 1.67 12.51
N GLY A 104 8.91 2.92 12.04
CA GLY A 104 7.84 3.86 12.33
C GLY A 104 8.19 4.96 13.33
N ALA A 105 9.46 5.18 13.65
CA ALA A 105 9.85 6.30 14.52
C ALA A 105 9.51 7.64 13.87
N SER A 106 8.87 8.55 14.64
CA SER A 106 8.49 9.88 14.15
C SER A 106 8.79 10.95 15.18
N PRO A 107 9.42 12.07 14.75
CA PRO A 107 9.62 13.21 15.63
C PRO A 107 8.30 13.93 15.95
N TYR A 108 7.26 13.73 15.16
CA TYR A 108 5.96 14.39 15.33
C TYR A 108 5.04 13.66 16.31
N CYS A 109 5.28 12.37 16.56
CA CYS A 109 4.46 11.54 17.47
C CYS A 109 5.02 11.49 18.89
N VAL A 110 6.33 11.71 19.06
CA VAL A 110 7.00 11.63 20.37
C VAL A 110 7.08 13.00 21.04
N LYS A 111 6.87 13.03 22.35
CA LYS A 111 6.89 14.26 23.15
C LYS A 111 8.22 15.03 23.10
N GLU A 112 9.32 14.35 22.77
CA GLU A 112 10.65 14.94 22.64
C GLU A 112 10.82 15.77 21.36
N GLY A 113 9.91 15.65 20.38
CA GLY A 113 9.95 16.37 19.11
C GLY A 113 11.16 16.07 18.24
N ARG A 114 11.83 14.93 18.48
CA ARG A 114 13.01 14.47 17.74
C ARG A 114 13.03 12.95 17.64
N LEU A 115 13.76 12.42 16.68
CA LEU A 115 14.02 10.98 16.61
C LEU A 115 14.85 10.52 17.83
N ILE A 116 14.73 9.22 18.15
CA ILE A 116 15.60 8.54 19.10
C ILE A 116 17.06 8.66 18.64
N SER A 117 18.02 8.70 19.56
CA SER A 117 19.45 8.83 19.25
C SER A 117 20.21 7.51 19.38
N ARG A 118 21.41 7.46 18.79
CA ARG A 118 22.35 6.35 18.92
C ARG A 118 22.63 6.02 20.38
N GLN A 119 22.86 7.05 21.22
CA GLN A 119 23.18 6.90 22.64
C GLN A 119 22.03 6.27 23.43
N GLU A 120 20.79 6.64 23.11
CA GLU A 120 19.60 6.05 23.71
C GLU A 120 19.46 4.57 23.34
N LEU A 121 19.72 4.20 22.09
CA LEU A 121 19.73 2.81 21.64
C LEU A 121 20.87 2.00 22.28
N ASP A 122 22.07 2.57 22.42
CA ASP A 122 23.21 1.94 23.08
C ASP A 122 22.91 1.66 24.56
N ALA A 123 22.20 2.56 25.24
CA ALA A 123 21.86 2.42 26.65
C ALA A 123 20.94 1.23 26.93
N VAL A 124 20.05 0.87 25.99
CA VAL A 124 19.05 -0.19 26.20
C VAL A 124 19.47 -1.53 25.62
N CYS A 125 20.31 -1.55 24.59
CA CYS A 125 20.72 -2.80 23.94
C CYS A 125 22.12 -2.73 23.31
N PRO A 126 23.20 -2.65 24.08
CA PRO A 126 24.56 -2.58 23.54
C PRO A 126 25.03 -3.89 22.90
N GLY A 127 24.34 -5.00 23.21
CA GLY A 127 24.73 -6.35 22.79
C GLY A 127 24.30 -6.75 21.37
N LYS A 128 23.37 -6.03 20.75
CA LYS A 128 22.83 -6.34 19.42
C LYS A 128 22.97 -5.15 18.47
N GLU A 129 22.95 -5.43 17.19
CA GLU A 129 22.84 -4.42 16.14
C GLU A 129 21.39 -3.94 16.03
N ILE A 130 21.16 -2.62 16.02
CA ILE A 130 19.81 -2.05 15.99
C ILE A 130 19.72 -1.00 14.90
N MET A 131 18.66 -1.08 14.11
CA MET A 131 18.21 -0.07 13.15
C MET A 131 16.76 0.29 13.42
N VAL A 132 16.49 1.56 13.70
CA VAL A 132 15.14 2.11 13.86
C VAL A 132 14.86 2.99 12.66
N VAL A 133 13.96 2.56 11.78
CA VAL A 133 13.61 3.26 10.55
C VAL A 133 12.53 4.31 10.84
N LYS A 134 12.68 5.49 10.24
CA LYS A 134 11.70 6.57 10.27
C LYS A 134 10.40 6.13 9.56
N TYR A 135 9.29 6.70 9.96
CA TYR A 135 7.94 6.36 9.47
C TYR A 135 7.78 6.42 7.93
N ASP A 136 8.53 7.28 7.26
CA ASP A 136 8.48 7.47 5.80
C ASP A 136 9.47 6.57 5.03
N GLY A 137 10.31 5.80 5.72
CA GLY A 137 11.29 4.93 5.09
C GLY A 137 12.46 5.64 4.42
N HIS A 138 12.71 6.92 4.70
CA HIS A 138 13.79 7.70 4.08
C HIS A 138 14.99 7.95 5.00
N ALA A 139 14.88 7.63 6.28
CA ALA A 139 15.97 7.74 7.25
C ALA A 139 15.90 6.63 8.30
N CYS A 140 16.99 6.41 9.01
CA CYS A 140 17.02 5.54 10.18
C CYS A 140 18.01 6.03 11.24
N ILE A 141 17.82 5.54 12.46
CA ILE A 141 18.80 5.66 13.54
C ILE A 141 19.43 4.29 13.76
N VAL A 142 20.75 4.24 13.84
CA VAL A 142 21.50 3.03 14.13
C VAL A 142 22.27 3.15 15.44
N ASN A 143 22.39 2.06 16.19
CA ASN A 143 23.23 2.05 17.39
C ASN A 143 24.72 1.92 17.06
N SER A 144 25.59 2.18 18.03
CA SER A 144 27.05 2.12 17.84
C SER A 144 27.53 0.77 17.31
N LYS A 145 26.90 -0.32 17.71
CA LYS A 145 27.32 -1.65 17.26
C LYS A 145 27.09 -1.87 15.76
N LEU A 146 25.94 -1.46 15.25
CA LEU A 146 25.63 -1.54 13.82
C LEU A 146 26.45 -0.52 13.03
N LEU A 147 26.58 0.71 13.56
CA LEU A 147 27.40 1.76 12.96
C LEU A 147 28.84 1.30 12.72
N ASN A 148 29.51 0.79 13.76
CA ASN A 148 30.88 0.31 13.69
C ASN A 148 31.05 -0.87 12.71
N ALA A 149 30.03 -1.73 12.58
CA ALA A 149 30.05 -2.85 11.64
C ALA A 149 29.99 -2.41 10.17
N MET A 150 29.47 -1.20 9.91
CA MET A 150 29.25 -0.66 8.57
C MET A 150 30.13 0.54 8.22
N GLU A 151 30.85 1.11 9.18
CA GLU A 151 31.55 2.41 9.07
C GLU A 151 32.39 2.55 7.81
N ASP A 152 33.23 1.58 7.50
CA ASP A 152 34.11 1.63 6.32
C ASP A 152 33.34 1.69 4.99
N LYS A 153 32.11 1.21 4.97
CA LYS A 153 31.25 1.21 3.77
C LYS A 153 30.45 2.49 3.63
N VAL A 154 30.18 3.21 4.74
CA VAL A 154 29.20 4.30 4.75
C VAL A 154 29.76 5.68 5.08
N LYS A 155 30.92 5.79 5.73
CA LYS A 155 31.48 7.08 6.20
C LYS A 155 31.73 8.14 5.12
N HIS A 156 31.78 7.74 3.86
CA HIS A 156 31.98 8.63 2.72
C HIS A 156 30.69 8.96 1.96
N LEU A 157 29.55 8.38 2.38
CA LEU A 157 28.28 8.56 1.72
C LEU A 157 27.54 9.81 2.26
N ARG A 158 26.72 10.41 1.41
CA ARG A 158 25.84 11.50 1.83
C ARG A 158 24.84 11.00 2.86
N GLY A 159 24.56 11.85 3.86
CA GLY A 159 23.61 11.51 4.91
C GLY A 159 24.16 10.64 6.03
N TYR A 160 25.49 10.55 6.19
CA TYR A 160 26.15 9.87 7.29
C TYR A 160 26.35 10.83 8.47
N HIS A 161 25.60 10.61 9.56
CA HIS A 161 25.64 11.43 10.78
C HIS A 161 26.00 10.55 12.00
N PRO A 162 27.31 10.24 12.19
CA PRO A 162 27.73 9.27 13.22
C PRO A 162 27.45 9.74 14.65
N ASP A 163 27.43 11.03 14.92
CA ASP A 163 27.24 11.57 16.28
C ASP A 163 25.84 11.26 16.83
N THR A 164 24.82 11.37 16.02
CA THR A 164 23.43 11.07 16.36
C THR A 164 23.04 9.63 16.05
N GLY A 165 23.76 8.98 15.14
CA GLY A 165 23.42 7.68 14.56
C GLY A 165 22.36 7.77 13.46
N GLU A 166 21.99 9.00 13.05
CA GLU A 166 21.04 9.20 11.96
C GLU A 166 21.71 8.96 10.61
N MET A 167 21.03 8.17 9.79
CA MET A 167 21.42 7.86 8.41
C MET A 167 20.28 8.24 7.50
N ASN A 168 20.55 9.09 6.52
CA ASN A 168 19.59 9.46 5.48
C ASN A 168 20.23 9.35 4.09
N GLN A 169 19.49 9.62 3.01
CA GLN A 169 19.99 9.59 1.64
C GLN A 169 20.79 8.28 1.33
N GLU A 170 22.00 8.42 0.77
CA GLU A 170 22.85 7.27 0.37
C GLU A 170 23.24 6.37 1.55
N ALA A 171 23.50 6.96 2.72
CA ALA A 171 23.84 6.20 3.93
C ALA A 171 22.65 5.33 4.39
N PHE A 172 21.43 5.86 4.38
CA PHE A 172 20.22 5.08 4.69
C PHE A 172 20.08 3.87 3.77
N PHE A 173 20.19 4.07 2.46
CA PHE A 173 20.07 2.96 1.51
C PHE A 173 21.19 1.93 1.68
N ALA A 174 22.40 2.34 2.03
CA ALA A 174 23.49 1.41 2.30
C ALA A 174 23.19 0.51 3.50
N PHE A 175 22.66 1.05 4.61
CA PHE A 175 22.21 0.27 5.77
C PHE A 175 21.02 -0.63 5.43
N SER A 176 20.01 -0.10 4.78
CA SER A 176 18.81 -0.84 4.37
C SER A 176 19.18 -2.02 3.46
N ASN A 177 20.01 -1.78 2.44
CA ASN A 177 20.46 -2.80 1.52
C ASN A 177 21.32 -3.88 2.21
N ALA A 178 22.24 -3.49 3.10
CA ALA A 178 23.05 -4.45 3.84
C ALA A 178 22.19 -5.37 4.71
N LEU A 179 21.17 -4.80 5.35
CA LEU A 179 20.24 -5.54 6.19
C LEU A 179 19.38 -6.50 5.36
N THR A 180 18.77 -6.00 4.29
CA THR A 180 17.92 -6.79 3.39
C THR A 180 18.70 -7.94 2.75
N ASN A 181 19.95 -7.68 2.30
CA ASN A 181 20.81 -8.72 1.72
C ASN A 181 21.38 -9.70 2.75
N SER A 182 21.23 -9.41 4.05
CA SER A 182 21.61 -10.35 5.12
C SER A 182 20.54 -11.41 5.40
N LEU A 183 19.29 -11.19 4.94
CA LEU A 183 18.20 -12.13 5.12
C LEU A 183 18.35 -13.31 4.16
N SER A 184 18.16 -14.51 4.68
CA SER A 184 18.10 -15.70 3.84
C SER A 184 16.79 -15.78 3.06
N ILE A 185 16.80 -16.43 1.89
CA ILE A 185 15.57 -16.66 1.11
C ILE A 185 14.45 -17.33 1.95
N PRO A 186 14.74 -18.35 2.79
CA PRO A 186 13.75 -18.89 3.71
C PRO A 186 13.12 -17.87 4.64
N GLU A 187 13.92 -16.97 5.23
CA GLU A 187 13.38 -15.91 6.10
C GLU A 187 12.48 -14.95 5.33
N LEU A 188 12.89 -14.51 4.14
CA LEU A 188 12.09 -13.65 3.28
C LEU A 188 10.73 -14.29 2.97
N ILE A 189 10.71 -15.56 2.58
CA ILE A 189 9.47 -16.29 2.29
C ILE A 189 8.59 -16.41 3.55
N HIS A 190 9.17 -16.74 4.71
CA HIS A 190 8.41 -16.81 5.97
C HIS A 190 7.84 -15.45 6.38
N ASN A 191 8.60 -14.37 6.18
CA ASN A 191 8.12 -13.01 6.43
C ASN A 191 6.96 -12.66 5.49
N MET A 192 7.06 -13.00 4.19
CA MET A 192 5.99 -12.83 3.22
C MET A 192 4.74 -13.63 3.59
N GLN A 193 4.88 -14.87 4.07
CA GLN A 193 3.75 -15.66 4.55
C GLN A 193 3.07 -15.00 5.75
N SER A 194 3.84 -14.51 6.72
CA SER A 194 3.31 -13.79 7.89
C SER A 194 2.58 -12.50 7.49
N ALA A 195 3.14 -11.75 6.54
CA ALA A 195 2.52 -10.54 6.01
C ALA A 195 1.19 -10.81 5.30
N VAL A 196 1.09 -11.90 4.52
CA VAL A 196 -0.17 -12.33 3.90
C VAL A 196 -1.20 -12.72 4.96
N ASP A 197 -0.81 -13.49 5.99
CA ASP A 197 -1.71 -13.88 7.08
C ASP A 197 -2.24 -12.65 7.84
N PHE A 198 -1.38 -11.66 8.09
CA PHE A 198 -1.79 -10.40 8.70
C PHE A 198 -2.82 -9.65 7.85
N GLN A 199 -2.55 -9.48 6.56
CA GLN A 199 -3.44 -8.76 5.65
C GLN A 199 -4.78 -9.50 5.47
N ALA A 200 -4.75 -10.81 5.38
CA ALA A 200 -5.95 -11.64 5.33
C ALA A 200 -6.81 -11.49 6.60
N SER A 201 -6.19 -11.32 7.78
CA SER A 201 -6.91 -11.04 9.02
C SER A 201 -7.65 -9.70 9.00
N ARG A 202 -7.24 -8.78 8.11
CA ARG A 202 -7.89 -7.48 7.86
C ARG A 202 -8.87 -7.53 6.69
N GLY A 203 -9.18 -8.73 6.16
CA GLY A 203 -10.14 -8.92 5.08
C GLY A 203 -9.58 -8.62 3.68
N ILE A 204 -8.28 -8.36 3.56
CA ILE A 204 -7.62 -8.13 2.29
C ILE A 204 -7.42 -9.48 1.58
N GLY A 205 -7.89 -9.59 0.35
CA GLY A 205 -7.74 -10.78 -0.49
C GLY A 205 -6.77 -10.58 -1.66
N CYS A 206 -6.44 -9.33 -1.97
CA CYS A 206 -5.52 -8.98 -3.06
C CYS A 206 -4.69 -7.76 -2.67
N VAL A 207 -3.41 -7.76 -3.08
CA VAL A 207 -2.51 -6.62 -2.94
C VAL A 207 -1.83 -6.30 -4.26
N HIS A 208 -1.65 -5.01 -4.56
CA HIS A 208 -0.76 -4.55 -5.61
C HIS A 208 0.54 -4.12 -4.95
N THR A 209 1.63 -4.76 -5.32
CA THR A 209 2.94 -4.50 -4.73
C THR A 209 3.87 -3.84 -5.72
N VAL A 210 4.63 -2.87 -5.26
CA VAL A 210 5.73 -2.28 -6.00
C VAL A 210 7.05 -2.90 -5.50
N SER A 211 7.81 -3.52 -6.41
CA SER A 211 8.98 -4.35 -6.12
C SER A 211 10.20 -3.89 -6.91
N GLY A 212 11.41 -4.13 -6.42
CA GLY A 212 12.66 -3.77 -7.10
C GLY A 212 13.49 -2.76 -6.33
N VAL A 213 13.52 -2.86 -5.01
CA VAL A 213 14.29 -1.98 -4.14
C VAL A 213 15.12 -2.77 -3.15
N GLY A 214 16.43 -2.49 -3.15
CA GLY A 214 17.33 -2.94 -2.10
C GLY A 214 17.89 -4.35 -2.25
N PHE A 215 17.38 -5.14 -3.20
CA PHE A 215 17.87 -6.51 -3.43
C PHE A 215 18.78 -6.60 -4.65
N ALA A 216 19.90 -7.30 -4.50
CA ALA A 216 20.84 -7.52 -5.60
C ALA A 216 20.14 -8.23 -6.78
N GLY A 217 20.29 -7.67 -7.99
CA GLY A 217 19.74 -8.23 -9.22
C GLY A 217 18.21 -8.29 -9.28
N ASP A 218 17.51 -7.38 -8.59
CA ASP A 218 16.04 -7.34 -8.50
C ASP A 218 15.46 -8.69 -8.03
N LEU A 219 16.09 -9.31 -7.04
CA LEU A 219 15.70 -10.62 -6.52
C LEU A 219 14.30 -10.59 -5.92
N ASP A 220 13.91 -9.50 -5.27
CA ASP A 220 12.58 -9.28 -4.70
C ASP A 220 11.49 -9.40 -5.77
N ILE A 221 11.63 -8.78 -6.94
CA ILE A 221 10.66 -8.89 -8.04
C ILE A 221 10.45 -10.37 -8.42
N THR A 222 11.55 -11.13 -8.51
CA THR A 222 11.48 -12.55 -8.88
C THR A 222 10.85 -13.38 -7.76
N LEU A 223 11.22 -13.12 -6.50
CA LEU A 223 10.68 -13.81 -5.33
C LEU A 223 9.19 -13.51 -5.15
N GLU A 224 8.77 -12.25 -5.20
CA GLU A 224 7.37 -11.89 -5.06
C GLU A 224 6.52 -12.48 -6.19
N LYS A 225 7.01 -12.46 -7.43
CA LYS A 225 6.33 -13.13 -8.54
C LYS A 225 6.16 -14.62 -8.31
N LEU A 226 7.21 -15.34 -7.88
CA LEU A 226 7.15 -16.76 -7.61
C LEU A 226 6.25 -17.05 -6.40
N PHE A 227 6.34 -16.25 -5.37
CA PHE A 227 5.52 -16.32 -4.18
C PHE A 227 4.03 -16.14 -4.53
N ALA A 228 3.68 -15.06 -5.25
CA ALA A 228 2.32 -14.78 -5.71
C ALA A 228 1.72 -15.97 -6.48
N LYS A 229 2.48 -16.51 -7.42
CA LYS A 229 2.05 -17.67 -8.22
C LYS A 229 1.98 -18.97 -7.40
N GLY A 230 2.78 -19.08 -6.34
CA GLY A 230 2.86 -20.24 -5.47
C GLY A 230 1.77 -20.34 -4.41
N LEU A 231 1.07 -19.25 -4.09
CA LEU A 231 -0.02 -19.24 -3.13
C LEU A 231 -1.16 -20.18 -3.53
N LYS A 232 -1.67 -20.99 -2.60
CA LYS A 232 -2.75 -21.96 -2.81
C LYS A 232 -4.06 -21.61 -2.09
N ASN A 233 -4.00 -20.62 -1.20
CA ASN A 233 -5.12 -20.22 -0.34
C ASN A 233 -6.05 -19.17 -0.96
N GLY A 234 -5.83 -18.82 -2.23
CA GLY A 234 -6.64 -17.85 -2.97
C GLY A 234 -6.22 -16.40 -2.83
N PHE A 235 -5.31 -16.06 -1.90
CA PHE A 235 -4.77 -14.70 -1.78
C PHE A 235 -4.02 -14.30 -3.06
N GLN A 236 -4.19 -13.05 -3.49
CA GLN A 236 -3.65 -12.55 -4.75
C GLN A 236 -2.59 -11.47 -4.52
N ILE A 237 -1.54 -11.48 -5.33
CA ILE A 237 -0.53 -10.41 -5.35
C ILE A 237 -0.33 -10.00 -6.81
N ARG A 238 -0.33 -8.69 -7.08
CA ARG A 238 -0.10 -8.09 -8.39
C ARG A 238 1.18 -7.28 -8.34
N VAL A 239 2.19 -7.70 -9.11
CA VAL A 239 3.55 -7.18 -9.01
C VAL A 239 3.81 -6.09 -10.04
N PHE A 240 4.23 -4.92 -9.58
CA PHE A 240 4.74 -3.79 -10.37
C PHE A 240 6.25 -3.67 -10.17
N PRO A 241 7.09 -3.97 -11.16
CA PRO A 241 8.52 -3.68 -11.07
C PRO A 241 8.77 -2.17 -11.02
N GLN A 242 9.39 -1.68 -9.96
CA GLN A 242 9.82 -0.28 -9.79
C GLN A 242 11.09 -0.02 -10.61
N SER A 243 10.92 0.21 -11.90
CA SER A 243 12.05 0.38 -12.81
C SER A 243 11.68 1.24 -14.01
N MET A 244 12.55 2.19 -14.37
CA MET A 244 12.44 2.93 -15.64
C MET A 244 12.94 2.11 -16.85
N LYS A 245 13.32 0.85 -16.63
CA LYS A 245 13.77 -0.07 -17.70
C LYS A 245 12.64 -1.04 -18.05
N VAL A 246 11.94 -0.82 -19.15
CA VAL A 246 10.80 -1.62 -19.62
C VAL A 246 11.14 -3.12 -19.71
N LYS A 247 12.39 -3.45 -20.04
CA LYS A 247 12.88 -4.84 -20.08
C LYS A 247 12.76 -5.55 -18.72
N THR A 248 12.77 -4.82 -17.59
CA THR A 248 12.62 -5.40 -16.25
C THR A 248 11.27 -6.13 -16.12
N ALA A 249 10.20 -5.56 -16.62
CA ALA A 249 8.87 -6.16 -16.63
C ALA A 249 8.71 -7.20 -17.74
N THR A 250 9.05 -6.85 -18.98
CA THR A 250 8.81 -7.71 -20.16
C THR A 250 9.59 -9.01 -20.11
N SER A 251 10.87 -8.99 -19.68
CA SER A 251 11.68 -10.21 -19.51
C SER A 251 11.11 -11.16 -18.45
N ARG A 252 10.41 -10.62 -17.46
CA ARG A 252 9.72 -11.39 -16.41
C ARG A 252 8.27 -11.73 -16.76
N LYS A 253 7.79 -11.33 -17.94
CA LYS A 253 6.39 -11.51 -18.38
C LYS A 253 5.40 -10.93 -17.34
N LEU A 254 5.71 -9.77 -16.79
CA LEU A 254 4.81 -9.00 -15.93
C LEU A 254 4.08 -7.97 -16.80
N PRO A 255 2.76 -7.80 -16.61
CA PRO A 255 1.96 -6.90 -17.45
C PRO A 255 1.98 -5.44 -16.97
N ARG A 256 2.80 -5.13 -15.93
CA ARG A 256 2.80 -3.86 -15.23
C ARG A 256 4.21 -3.38 -14.99
N ILE A 257 4.37 -2.07 -14.83
CA ILE A 257 5.66 -1.42 -14.50
C ILE A 257 5.40 -0.09 -13.81
N GLY A 258 6.31 0.33 -12.94
CA GLY A 258 6.21 1.61 -12.26
C GLY A 258 6.09 1.45 -10.75
N GLY A 259 5.59 2.46 -10.10
CA GLY A 259 5.50 2.52 -8.64
C GLY A 259 6.27 3.70 -8.07
N CYS A 260 6.90 3.49 -6.92
CA CYS A 260 7.70 4.49 -6.21
C CYS A 260 9.21 4.34 -6.51
N PHE A 261 10.06 4.91 -5.68
CA PHE A 261 11.53 4.89 -5.74
C PHE A 261 12.10 5.14 -7.13
N ALA A 262 12.47 4.11 -7.89
CA ALA A 262 13.03 4.26 -9.23
C ALA A 262 12.04 4.84 -10.26
N CYS A 263 10.76 4.90 -9.94
CA CYS A 263 9.69 5.50 -10.74
C CYS A 263 9.00 6.66 -10.01
N ALA A 264 9.53 7.08 -8.84
CA ALA A 264 9.09 8.28 -8.17
C ALA A 264 9.52 9.51 -8.96
N LEU A 265 8.59 10.43 -9.20
CA LEU A 265 8.89 11.68 -9.87
C LEU A 265 9.37 12.74 -8.88
N ASP A 266 8.96 12.62 -7.62
CA ASP A 266 9.39 13.47 -6.50
C ASP A 266 9.46 12.67 -5.19
N GLY A 267 9.70 13.36 -4.08
CA GLY A 267 9.71 12.78 -2.74
C GLY A 267 8.41 13.02 -1.97
N CYS A 268 8.51 13.41 -0.68
CA CYS A 268 7.36 13.60 0.20
C CYS A 268 7.40 14.96 0.94
N PHE A 269 6.26 15.37 1.51
CA PHE A 269 6.19 16.61 2.28
C PHE A 269 7.07 16.57 3.53
N GLY A 270 7.14 15.43 4.21
CA GLY A 270 7.93 15.27 5.42
C GLY A 270 9.45 15.42 5.25
N SER A 271 9.93 15.35 4.01
CA SER A 271 11.34 15.54 3.64
C SER A 271 11.59 16.84 2.85
N HIS A 272 10.57 17.67 2.60
CA HIS A 272 10.63 18.89 1.77
C HIS A 272 11.11 18.64 0.33
N ASP A 273 10.94 17.43 -0.19
CA ASP A 273 11.34 17.05 -1.54
C ASP A 273 10.18 16.69 -2.47
N ALA A 274 8.93 16.75 -2.00
CA ALA A 274 7.77 16.78 -2.88
C ALA A 274 7.86 18.03 -3.79
N ALA A 275 7.77 17.84 -5.12
CA ALA A 275 8.00 18.90 -6.08
C ALA A 275 6.76 19.80 -6.25
N LEU A 276 6.90 21.08 -5.97
CA LEU A 276 5.83 22.06 -5.97
C LEU A 276 5.99 23.10 -7.07
N ASN A 277 4.87 23.60 -7.61
CA ASN A 277 4.82 24.69 -8.58
C ASN A 277 5.10 26.07 -7.93
N ALA A 278 5.01 26.16 -6.60
CA ALA A 278 5.38 27.33 -5.82
C ALA A 278 6.15 26.91 -4.56
N PRO A 279 7.06 27.74 -4.05
CA PRO A 279 7.89 27.39 -2.90
C PRO A 279 7.09 26.92 -1.68
N TYR A 280 7.71 26.07 -0.85
CA TYR A 280 7.22 25.76 0.49
C TYR A 280 7.00 27.06 1.27
N ALA A 281 6.04 27.05 2.19
CA ALA A 281 5.61 28.28 2.91
C ALA A 281 6.44 28.58 4.15
N ASP A 282 7.28 27.65 4.59
CA ASP A 282 8.13 27.82 5.75
C ASP A 282 9.48 28.52 5.44
N GLU A 283 10.29 28.75 6.48
CA GLU A 283 11.57 29.44 6.37
C GLU A 283 12.62 28.69 5.53
N ILE A 284 12.46 27.34 5.36
CA ILE A 284 13.35 26.52 4.54
C ILE A 284 13.17 26.91 3.07
N GLY A 285 11.92 27.13 2.64
CA GLY A 285 11.58 27.50 1.26
C GLY A 285 11.92 26.42 0.26
N GLY A 286 12.12 26.84 -1.00
CA GLY A 286 12.39 25.91 -2.10
C GLY A 286 11.12 25.30 -2.69
N GLU A 287 11.26 24.56 -3.79
CA GLU A 287 10.15 23.96 -4.54
C GLU A 287 10.19 22.42 -4.54
N GLY A 288 10.96 21.81 -3.62
CA GLY A 288 11.20 20.37 -3.69
C GLY A 288 12.06 20.00 -4.90
N VAL A 289 11.97 18.72 -5.34
CA VAL A 289 12.83 18.19 -6.38
C VAL A 289 12.07 17.27 -7.32
N LEU A 290 12.08 17.55 -8.62
CA LEU A 290 11.78 16.54 -9.64
C LEU A 290 13.01 15.65 -9.81
N TYR A 291 12.86 14.34 -9.66
CA TYR A 291 13.97 13.39 -9.78
C TYR A 291 14.38 13.12 -11.22
N TYR A 292 13.51 13.43 -12.17
CA TYR A 292 13.75 13.24 -13.59
C TYR A 292 13.31 14.47 -14.40
N ASP A 293 13.99 14.71 -15.55
CA ASP A 293 13.48 15.63 -16.55
C ASP A 293 12.27 15.03 -17.30
N ASP A 294 11.45 15.92 -17.86
CA ASP A 294 10.21 15.53 -18.55
C ASP A 294 10.46 14.55 -19.70
N GLN A 295 11.54 14.75 -20.48
CA GLN A 295 11.80 13.92 -21.66
C GLN A 295 12.07 12.46 -21.26
N LYS A 296 12.81 12.24 -20.18
CA LYS A 296 13.12 10.90 -19.69
C LYS A 296 11.86 10.16 -19.23
N VAL A 297 10.94 10.86 -18.54
CA VAL A 297 9.67 10.27 -18.10
C VAL A 297 8.75 9.98 -19.28
N ILE A 298 8.67 10.92 -20.25
CA ILE A 298 7.90 10.74 -21.49
C ILE A 298 8.41 9.54 -22.28
N ASP A 299 9.73 9.42 -22.48
CA ASP A 299 10.31 8.31 -23.24
C ASP A 299 10.03 6.96 -22.57
N PHE A 300 10.17 6.88 -21.25
CA PHE A 300 9.79 5.70 -20.47
C PHE A 300 8.31 5.35 -20.64
N CYS A 301 7.41 6.31 -20.48
CA CYS A 301 5.97 6.07 -20.60
C CYS A 301 5.59 5.62 -22.02
N LYS A 302 6.19 6.22 -23.07
CA LYS A 302 5.97 5.79 -24.45
C LYS A 302 6.45 4.36 -24.70
N GLU A 303 7.66 4.02 -24.25
CA GLU A 303 8.20 2.66 -24.39
C GLU A 303 7.33 1.64 -23.66
N ALA A 304 6.95 1.91 -22.42
CA ALA A 304 6.14 1.02 -21.61
C ALA A 304 4.71 0.85 -22.18
N ASN A 305 4.08 1.95 -22.62
CA ASN A 305 2.75 1.91 -23.22
C ASN A 305 2.73 1.12 -24.53
N ARG A 306 3.73 1.33 -25.43
CA ARG A 306 3.89 0.54 -26.66
C ARG A 306 4.15 -0.94 -26.38
N ALA A 307 4.82 -1.27 -25.27
CA ALA A 307 5.02 -2.64 -24.82
C ALA A 307 3.76 -3.29 -24.22
N GLY A 308 2.64 -2.57 -24.18
CA GLY A 308 1.37 -3.07 -23.64
C GLY A 308 1.30 -3.10 -22.10
N LEU A 309 2.26 -2.49 -21.40
CA LEU A 309 2.30 -2.46 -19.94
C LEU A 309 1.31 -1.44 -19.36
N GLN A 310 0.73 -1.76 -18.22
CA GLN A 310 0.12 -0.79 -17.31
C GLN A 310 1.25 -0.02 -16.61
N ILE A 311 1.10 1.30 -16.46
CA ILE A 311 2.11 2.18 -15.87
C ILE A 311 1.53 2.81 -14.61
N GLU A 312 2.30 2.83 -13.52
CA GLU A 312 2.01 3.63 -12.34
C GLU A 312 3.22 4.49 -11.98
N LEU A 313 2.99 5.77 -11.68
CA LEU A 313 4.02 6.74 -11.33
C LEU A 313 3.68 7.37 -9.98
N HIS A 314 4.65 7.44 -9.07
CA HIS A 314 4.51 8.17 -7.83
C HIS A 314 4.62 9.69 -8.08
N ALA A 315 3.67 10.45 -7.55
CA ALA A 315 3.72 11.91 -7.52
C ALA A 315 2.94 12.45 -6.31
N ILE A 316 3.59 13.24 -5.48
CA ILE A 316 3.01 13.85 -4.27
C ILE A 316 2.74 15.34 -4.46
N GLY A 317 3.72 16.10 -4.94
CA GLY A 317 3.59 17.53 -5.21
C GLY A 317 2.90 17.82 -6.54
N ASP A 318 2.33 19.01 -6.66
CA ASP A 318 1.59 19.45 -7.84
C ASP A 318 2.45 19.52 -9.10
N LYS A 319 3.72 19.86 -8.98
CA LYS A 319 4.68 19.87 -10.10
C LYS A 319 4.99 18.47 -10.62
N ALA A 320 5.13 17.49 -9.71
CA ALA A 320 5.33 16.09 -10.08
C ALA A 320 4.05 15.47 -10.67
N PHE A 321 2.89 15.81 -10.12
CA PHE A 321 1.61 15.40 -10.68
C PHE A 321 1.44 15.88 -12.12
N ASP A 322 1.73 17.15 -12.39
CA ASP A 322 1.72 17.71 -13.74
C ASP A 322 2.71 17.00 -14.69
N GLN A 323 3.89 16.63 -14.19
CA GLN A 323 4.88 15.87 -14.98
C GLN A 323 4.34 14.48 -15.32
N ALA A 324 3.73 13.76 -14.37
CA ALA A 324 3.11 12.47 -14.61
C ALA A 324 1.99 12.58 -15.66
N CYS A 325 1.12 13.57 -15.51
CA CYS A 325 0.02 13.85 -16.46
C CYS A 325 0.56 14.09 -17.89
N ARG A 326 1.58 14.93 -18.03
CA ARG A 326 2.20 15.21 -19.35
C ARG A 326 2.80 13.95 -19.97
N ALA A 327 3.48 13.12 -19.17
CA ALA A 327 4.15 11.92 -19.66
C ALA A 327 3.15 10.84 -20.09
N LEU A 328 2.12 10.58 -19.29
CA LEU A 328 1.08 9.59 -19.61
C LEU A 328 0.24 10.04 -20.80
N LYS A 329 -0.14 11.34 -20.84
CA LYS A 329 -0.80 11.93 -22.02
C LYS A 329 0.04 11.74 -23.29
N ALA A 330 1.32 12.10 -23.26
CA ALA A 330 2.21 11.96 -24.42
C ALA A 330 2.38 10.49 -24.86
N ALA A 331 2.32 9.53 -23.93
CA ALA A 331 2.38 8.12 -24.26
C ALA A 331 1.10 7.61 -24.94
N LEU A 332 -0.07 8.08 -24.49
CA LEU A 332 -1.37 7.72 -25.05
C LEU A 332 -1.67 8.43 -26.37
N ASP A 333 -1.19 9.68 -26.55
CA ASP A 333 -1.25 10.38 -27.85
C ASP A 333 -0.36 9.68 -28.90
N ASP A 334 0.81 9.16 -28.48
CA ASP A 334 1.76 8.45 -29.33
C ASP A 334 1.28 7.05 -29.74
N TYR A 335 0.66 6.34 -28.80
CA TYR A 335 0.10 5.00 -29.03
C TYR A 335 -1.21 4.83 -28.23
N PRO A 336 -2.37 5.14 -28.80
CA PRO A 336 -3.66 5.06 -28.12
C PRO A 336 -4.01 3.64 -27.65
N ARG A 337 -4.51 3.54 -26.41
CA ARG A 337 -5.00 2.30 -25.80
C ARG A 337 -6.25 2.60 -24.97
N ASP A 338 -7.36 1.93 -25.25
CA ASP A 338 -8.64 2.20 -24.57
C ASP A 338 -8.65 1.67 -23.13
N ASP A 339 -8.09 0.48 -22.86
CA ASP A 339 -8.08 -0.16 -21.54
C ASP A 339 -6.64 -0.29 -21.01
N HIS A 340 -5.96 0.84 -20.83
CA HIS A 340 -4.56 0.90 -20.36
C HIS A 340 -4.44 0.87 -18.84
N ARG A 341 -5.39 1.47 -18.11
CA ARG A 341 -5.46 1.64 -16.65
C ARG A 341 -4.19 2.19 -16.02
N HIS A 342 -3.52 3.11 -16.73
CA HIS A 342 -2.37 3.83 -16.14
C HIS A 342 -2.84 4.62 -14.93
N GLY A 343 -1.95 4.78 -13.94
CA GLY A 343 -2.25 5.46 -12.71
C GLY A 343 -1.14 6.41 -12.26
N ILE A 344 -1.52 7.35 -11.40
CA ILE A 344 -0.62 8.16 -10.62
C ILE A 344 -0.88 7.82 -9.15
N ILE A 345 0.18 7.55 -8.40
CA ILE A 345 0.09 7.08 -7.01
C ILE A 345 0.23 8.28 -6.07
N HIS A 346 -0.47 8.27 -4.97
CA HIS A 346 -0.57 9.27 -3.92
C HIS A 346 -1.44 10.47 -4.29
N ASP A 347 -1.11 11.26 -5.32
CA ASP A 347 -1.89 12.41 -5.81
C ASP A 347 -2.33 13.35 -4.69
N CYS A 348 -1.39 13.61 -3.75
CA CYS A 348 -1.72 14.37 -2.56
C CYS A 348 -2.11 15.82 -2.87
N LEU A 349 -1.44 16.45 -3.84
CA LEU A 349 -1.71 17.84 -4.22
C LEU A 349 -1.79 17.97 -5.76
N PRO A 350 -2.94 17.68 -6.39
CA PRO A 350 -3.08 17.81 -7.84
C PRO A 350 -3.40 19.23 -8.28
N THR A 351 -3.15 19.51 -9.57
CA THR A 351 -3.61 20.72 -10.23
C THR A 351 -4.95 20.50 -10.95
N PRO A 352 -5.79 21.55 -11.14
CA PRO A 352 -7.03 21.44 -11.93
C PRO A 352 -6.76 20.98 -13.37
N GLU A 353 -5.69 21.43 -13.98
CA GLU A 353 -5.26 21.08 -15.35
C GLU A 353 -4.88 19.59 -15.43
N GLY A 354 -4.13 19.09 -14.45
CA GLY A 354 -3.78 17.68 -14.37
C GLY A 354 -5.01 16.79 -14.12
N ILE A 355 -5.97 17.21 -13.27
CA ILE A 355 -7.25 16.51 -13.09
C ILE A 355 -8.01 16.40 -14.42
N ALA A 356 -8.05 17.47 -15.22
CA ALA A 356 -8.68 17.43 -16.54
C ALA A 356 -8.00 16.42 -17.48
N VAL A 357 -6.66 16.36 -17.48
CA VAL A 357 -5.92 15.34 -18.24
C VAL A 357 -6.26 13.93 -17.76
N CYS A 358 -6.29 13.70 -16.44
CA CYS A 358 -6.60 12.37 -15.89
C CYS A 358 -8.01 11.92 -16.23
N ARG A 359 -9.02 12.82 -16.22
CA ARG A 359 -10.38 12.55 -16.68
C ARG A 359 -10.41 12.19 -18.16
N ASP A 360 -9.81 13.02 -19.02
CA ASP A 360 -9.91 12.90 -20.46
C ASP A 360 -9.13 11.69 -21.01
N TYR A 361 -8.06 11.28 -20.33
CA TYR A 361 -7.23 10.12 -20.66
C TYR A 361 -7.49 8.89 -19.78
N HIS A 362 -8.52 8.90 -18.91
CA HIS A 362 -8.90 7.78 -18.05
C HIS A 362 -7.75 7.26 -17.15
N ILE A 363 -6.94 8.17 -16.62
CA ILE A 363 -5.85 7.86 -15.69
C ILE A 363 -6.46 7.66 -14.30
N GLN A 364 -6.13 6.55 -13.61
CA GLN A 364 -6.64 6.21 -12.29
C GLN A 364 -5.76 6.76 -11.16
N MET A 365 -6.33 6.80 -9.93
CA MET A 365 -5.67 7.31 -8.72
C MET A 365 -5.63 6.25 -7.61
N PRO A 366 -4.54 5.47 -7.49
CA PRO A 366 -4.27 4.65 -6.29
C PRO A 366 -3.83 5.56 -5.15
N MET A 367 -4.76 5.93 -4.28
CA MET A 367 -4.54 6.89 -3.18
C MET A 367 -4.41 6.19 -1.82
N GLN A 368 -3.90 6.92 -0.84
CA GLN A 368 -3.77 6.47 0.54
C GLN A 368 -4.64 7.33 1.45
N SER A 369 -5.91 6.95 1.62
CA SER A 369 -6.80 7.67 2.54
C SER A 369 -6.31 7.64 4.00
N ALA A 370 -5.42 6.71 4.35
CA ALA A 370 -4.74 6.67 5.64
C ALA A 370 -3.87 7.91 5.94
N PHE A 371 -3.43 8.66 4.91
CA PHE A 371 -2.67 9.90 5.07
C PHE A 371 -3.55 11.08 5.49
N ILE A 372 -4.88 10.98 5.41
CA ILE A 372 -5.79 12.03 5.88
C ILE A 372 -5.71 12.11 7.41
N GLY A 373 -5.30 13.27 7.94
CA GLY A 373 -5.08 13.44 9.38
C GLY A 373 -4.11 12.40 9.94
N TRP A 374 -3.03 12.14 9.22
CA TRP A 374 -2.00 11.17 9.60
C TRP A 374 -1.14 11.74 10.71
N LYS A 375 -1.05 11.04 11.84
CA LYS A 375 -0.31 11.53 13.01
C LYS A 375 1.20 11.68 12.79
N GLN A 376 1.74 11.01 11.77
CA GLN A 376 3.16 11.09 11.39
C GLN A 376 3.47 12.40 10.63
N GLU A 377 2.45 12.99 9.97
CA GLU A 377 2.49 14.32 9.34
C GLU A 377 1.23 15.09 9.73
N PRO A 378 1.16 15.62 10.95
CA PRO A 378 -0.03 16.32 11.46
C PRO A 378 -0.40 17.54 10.61
N ASP A 379 -1.70 17.90 10.60
CA ASP A 379 -2.20 19.04 9.82
C ASP A 379 -1.49 20.36 10.20
N GLU A 380 -1.07 20.54 11.45
CA GLU A 380 -0.32 21.72 11.89
C GLU A 380 1.07 21.76 11.25
N TYR A 381 1.72 20.62 11.07
CA TYR A 381 2.98 20.52 10.37
C TYR A 381 2.80 20.82 8.88
N LEU A 382 1.80 20.19 8.24
CA LEU A 382 1.50 20.40 6.83
C LEU A 382 1.08 21.85 6.55
N ALA A 383 0.27 22.47 7.43
CA ALA A 383 -0.11 23.89 7.33
C ALA A 383 1.11 24.82 7.36
N ARG A 384 2.08 24.51 8.22
CA ARG A 384 3.32 25.31 8.34
C ARG A 384 4.15 25.24 7.06
N ILE A 385 4.35 24.04 6.48
CA ILE A 385 5.23 23.86 5.32
C ILE A 385 4.55 24.17 3.98
N LEU A 386 3.23 23.95 3.86
CA LEU A 386 2.48 24.15 2.62
C LEU A 386 1.69 25.44 2.59
N GLY A 387 1.32 25.98 3.76
CA GLY A 387 0.31 27.02 3.90
C GLY A 387 -1.12 26.45 3.90
N HIS A 388 -2.06 27.21 4.50
CA HIS A 388 -3.45 26.76 4.65
C HIS A 388 -4.16 26.49 3.31
N ASP A 389 -3.94 27.33 2.30
CA ASP A 389 -4.58 27.20 0.99
C ASP A 389 -4.23 25.89 0.28
N ARG A 390 -3.03 25.34 0.47
CA ARG A 390 -2.62 24.05 -0.08
C ARG A 390 -3.06 22.89 0.80
N LEU A 391 -3.03 23.07 2.12
CA LEU A 391 -3.54 22.06 3.06
C LEU A 391 -5.00 21.70 2.76
N GLU A 392 -5.86 22.69 2.48
CA GLU A 392 -7.28 22.46 2.14
C GLU A 392 -7.49 21.71 0.82
N LYS A 393 -6.48 21.64 -0.03
CA LYS A 393 -6.52 20.95 -1.33
C LYS A 393 -5.93 19.54 -1.29
N LEU A 394 -5.36 19.13 -0.15
CA LEU A 394 -4.72 17.83 -0.03
C LEU A 394 -5.73 16.68 -0.13
N ASN A 395 -5.25 15.59 -0.71
CA ASN A 395 -5.98 14.30 -0.80
C ASN A 395 -7.42 14.46 -1.34
N PRO A 396 -7.64 15.00 -2.54
CA PRO A 396 -8.93 15.41 -3.06
C PRO A 396 -9.75 14.25 -3.62
N ILE A 397 -10.00 13.23 -2.80
CA ILE A 397 -10.67 11.97 -3.14
C ILE A 397 -12.02 12.21 -3.82
N LYS A 398 -12.86 13.07 -3.22
CA LYS A 398 -14.17 13.38 -3.76
C LYS A 398 -14.08 14.15 -5.07
N THR A 399 -13.12 15.06 -5.20
CA THR A 399 -12.89 15.82 -6.44
C THR A 399 -12.54 14.87 -7.59
N PHE A 400 -11.66 13.90 -7.40
CA PHE A 400 -11.36 12.90 -8.44
C PHE A 400 -12.59 12.08 -8.80
N ARG A 401 -13.31 11.54 -7.80
CA ARG A 401 -14.55 10.78 -8.03
C ARG A 401 -15.60 11.58 -8.81
N ASP A 402 -15.83 12.83 -8.43
CA ASP A 402 -16.84 13.69 -9.06
C ASP A 402 -16.47 14.07 -10.51
N ASN A 403 -15.19 14.00 -10.86
CA ASN A 403 -14.69 14.12 -12.23
C ASN A 403 -14.72 12.78 -13.01
N GLY A 404 -15.27 11.71 -12.44
CA GLY A 404 -15.37 10.40 -13.10
C GLY A 404 -14.04 9.62 -13.14
N ILE A 405 -13.05 10.07 -12.38
CA ILE A 405 -11.74 9.40 -12.25
C ILE A 405 -11.88 8.27 -11.25
N ILE A 406 -11.36 7.09 -11.59
CA ILE A 406 -11.39 5.93 -10.70
C ILE A 406 -10.34 6.10 -9.61
N VAL A 407 -10.81 6.17 -8.37
CA VAL A 407 -9.97 6.19 -7.16
C VAL A 407 -10.01 4.82 -6.51
N SER A 408 -8.88 4.30 -6.08
CA SER A 408 -8.77 3.10 -5.26
C SER A 408 -7.87 3.35 -4.06
N PHE A 409 -8.02 2.56 -2.98
CA PHE A 409 -7.24 2.77 -1.77
C PHE A 409 -6.16 1.71 -1.58
N GLY A 410 -5.01 2.16 -1.09
CA GLY A 410 -3.89 1.33 -0.70
C GLY A 410 -3.28 1.80 0.62
N SER A 411 -2.47 0.93 1.23
CA SER A 411 -1.83 1.21 2.51
C SER A 411 -0.56 2.03 2.39
N ASP A 412 0.13 1.91 1.29
CA ASP A 412 1.55 2.29 1.20
C ASP A 412 2.39 1.64 2.32
N ALA A 413 2.00 0.42 2.72
CA ALA A 413 2.73 -0.28 3.78
C ALA A 413 4.21 -0.53 3.37
N PRO A 414 5.15 -0.26 4.28
CA PRO A 414 5.02 -0.13 5.72
C PRO A 414 4.67 1.27 6.24
N CYS A 415 4.56 2.32 5.42
CA CYS A 415 4.30 3.70 5.87
C CYS A 415 3.00 3.82 6.66
N THR A 416 1.94 3.11 6.25
CA THR A 416 0.74 2.92 7.08
C THR A 416 0.41 1.43 7.22
N THR A 417 -0.37 1.10 8.23
CA THR A 417 -0.85 -0.27 8.43
C THR A 417 -1.89 -0.63 7.38
N PRO A 418 -1.81 -1.81 6.73
CA PRO A 418 -2.89 -2.32 5.88
C PRO A 418 -4.18 -2.53 6.70
N ASP A 419 -5.09 -1.55 6.69
CA ASP A 419 -6.35 -1.56 7.43
C ASP A 419 -7.48 -0.89 6.62
N PRO A 420 -8.21 -1.65 5.79
CA PRO A 420 -9.27 -1.09 4.96
C PRO A 420 -10.41 -0.43 5.72
N ILE A 421 -10.68 -0.84 6.97
CA ILE A 421 -11.69 -0.19 7.82
C ILE A 421 -11.22 1.23 8.18
N ALA A 422 -9.96 1.38 8.55
CA ALA A 422 -9.39 2.71 8.80
C ALA A 422 -9.37 3.58 7.54
N TRP A 423 -9.10 2.99 6.34
CA TRP A 423 -9.15 3.74 5.08
C TRP A 423 -10.56 4.27 4.79
N MET A 424 -11.58 3.43 4.99
CA MET A 424 -12.98 3.83 4.85
C MET A 424 -13.36 4.92 5.85
N ASP A 425 -12.98 4.75 7.12
CA ASP A 425 -13.25 5.73 8.17
C ASP A 425 -12.66 7.11 7.81
N LYS A 426 -11.38 7.14 7.43
CA LYS A 426 -10.68 8.38 7.04
C LYS A 426 -11.30 9.07 5.82
N ALA A 427 -11.73 8.31 4.83
CA ALA A 427 -12.37 8.86 3.63
C ALA A 427 -13.78 9.40 3.90
N VAL A 428 -14.55 8.73 4.77
CA VAL A 428 -15.94 9.12 5.12
C VAL A 428 -15.97 10.24 6.14
N ASN A 429 -15.07 10.19 7.14
CA ASN A 429 -14.93 11.17 8.21
C ASN A 429 -13.77 12.14 7.94
N ASN A 430 -13.54 12.46 6.66
CA ASN A 430 -12.46 13.37 6.24
C ASN A 430 -12.56 14.71 6.98
N GLY A 431 -11.46 15.16 7.60
CA GLY A 431 -11.37 16.45 8.27
C GLY A 431 -11.73 17.63 7.35
N ASN A 432 -11.39 17.54 6.06
CA ASN A 432 -11.93 18.40 5.02
C ASN A 432 -13.27 17.84 4.52
N ALA A 433 -14.38 18.35 5.06
CA ALA A 433 -15.72 17.87 4.76
C ALA A 433 -16.08 17.95 3.25
N VAL A 434 -15.43 18.86 2.49
CA VAL A 434 -15.62 18.99 1.03
C VAL A 434 -15.13 17.73 0.31
N GLN A 435 -14.11 17.05 0.85
CA GLN A 435 -13.53 15.86 0.27
C GLN A 435 -14.07 14.55 0.86
N ALA A 436 -14.96 14.61 1.84
CA ALA A 436 -15.61 13.44 2.41
C ALA A 436 -16.48 12.72 1.35
N VAL A 437 -16.35 11.39 1.32
CA VAL A 437 -17.13 10.54 0.39
C VAL A 437 -18.21 9.75 1.15
N SER A 438 -19.13 9.14 0.42
CA SER A 438 -20.11 8.24 1.02
C SER A 438 -19.45 6.92 1.46
N VAL A 439 -20.10 6.20 2.39
CA VAL A 439 -19.62 4.86 2.81
C VAL A 439 -19.62 3.89 1.63
N GLN A 440 -20.59 4.01 0.73
CA GLN A 440 -20.70 3.22 -0.49
C GLN A 440 -19.50 3.46 -1.42
N ASP A 441 -19.13 4.73 -1.62
CA ASP A 441 -17.96 5.08 -2.43
C ASP A 441 -16.67 4.55 -1.78
N ALA A 442 -16.50 4.76 -0.47
CA ALA A 442 -15.32 4.28 0.25
C ALA A 442 -15.18 2.75 0.18
N LEU A 443 -16.28 2.00 0.36
CA LEU A 443 -16.27 0.54 0.21
C LEU A 443 -15.92 0.13 -1.22
N ARG A 444 -16.45 0.80 -2.24
CA ARG A 444 -16.12 0.56 -3.64
C ARG A 444 -14.64 0.83 -3.93
N MET A 445 -14.07 1.89 -3.36
CA MET A 445 -12.64 2.25 -3.51
C MET A 445 -11.73 1.19 -2.87
N CYS A 446 -12.17 0.55 -1.79
CA CYS A 446 -11.44 -0.54 -1.13
C CYS A 446 -11.64 -1.93 -1.77
N THR A 447 -12.56 -2.11 -2.72
CA THR A 447 -12.95 -3.41 -3.27
C THR A 447 -12.97 -3.43 -4.79
N TYR A 448 -14.10 -3.01 -5.42
CA TYR A 448 -14.30 -3.09 -6.86
C TYR A 448 -13.26 -2.29 -7.66
N ASN A 449 -12.97 -1.06 -7.23
CA ASN A 449 -12.03 -0.21 -7.96
C ASN A 449 -10.61 -0.79 -7.92
N GLY A 450 -10.20 -1.41 -6.81
CA GLY A 450 -8.93 -2.13 -6.73
C GLY A 450 -8.88 -3.36 -7.62
N ALA A 451 -9.97 -4.13 -7.67
CA ALA A 451 -10.07 -5.27 -8.61
C ALA A 451 -10.03 -4.78 -10.07
N TRP A 452 -10.70 -3.67 -10.38
CA TRP A 452 -10.67 -3.04 -11.70
C TRP A 452 -9.24 -2.60 -12.05
N ALA A 453 -8.53 -1.95 -11.14
CA ALA A 453 -7.15 -1.52 -11.36
C ALA A 453 -6.21 -2.69 -11.73
N ALA A 454 -6.51 -3.92 -11.25
CA ALA A 454 -5.77 -5.13 -11.56
C ALA A 454 -6.27 -5.92 -12.79
N PHE A 455 -7.31 -5.45 -13.50
CA PHE A 455 -8.01 -6.20 -14.56
C PHE A 455 -8.70 -7.49 -14.05
N ASP A 456 -9.11 -7.50 -12.80
CA ASP A 456 -9.75 -8.65 -12.15
C ASP A 456 -11.26 -8.44 -11.89
N GLU A 457 -11.85 -7.29 -12.24
CA GLU A 457 -13.23 -6.92 -11.95
C GLU A 457 -14.29 -7.83 -12.58
N ARG A 458 -13.93 -8.53 -13.64
CA ARG A 458 -14.82 -9.55 -14.25
C ARG A 458 -14.93 -10.80 -13.39
N GLU A 459 -13.94 -11.04 -12.55
CA GLU A 459 -13.85 -12.23 -11.70
C GLU A 459 -14.08 -11.94 -10.21
N ARG A 460 -13.82 -10.71 -9.73
CA ARG A 460 -13.72 -10.32 -8.31
C ARG A 460 -14.20 -8.88 -8.06
N GLY A 461 -14.12 -8.43 -6.82
CA GLY A 461 -14.31 -7.02 -6.41
C GLY A 461 -15.77 -6.61 -6.20
N SER A 462 -16.74 -7.43 -6.62
CA SER A 462 -18.16 -7.28 -6.30
C SER A 462 -18.80 -8.65 -6.11
N LEU A 463 -19.94 -8.71 -5.39
CA LEU A 463 -20.69 -9.93 -5.16
C LEU A 463 -21.80 -10.05 -6.22
N GLU A 464 -21.49 -10.73 -7.33
CA GLU A 464 -22.38 -10.93 -8.47
C GLU A 464 -22.28 -12.37 -8.96
N ALA A 465 -23.40 -12.88 -9.49
CA ALA A 465 -23.44 -14.24 -10.04
C ALA A 465 -22.36 -14.46 -11.11
N GLY A 466 -21.67 -15.58 -11.05
CA GLY A 466 -20.56 -15.95 -11.93
C GLY A 466 -19.18 -15.55 -11.44
N LYS A 467 -19.06 -14.61 -10.52
CA LYS A 467 -17.78 -14.18 -9.93
C LYS A 467 -17.27 -15.19 -8.88
N ILE A 468 -16.00 -15.10 -8.58
CA ILE A 468 -15.35 -15.87 -7.51
C ILE A 468 -15.87 -15.35 -6.16
N ALA A 469 -16.15 -16.25 -5.25
CA ALA A 469 -16.64 -15.94 -3.92
C ALA A 469 -15.48 -15.51 -2.98
N ASP A 470 -14.85 -14.38 -3.31
CA ASP A 470 -13.88 -13.70 -2.46
C ASP A 470 -14.63 -12.66 -1.64
N MET A 471 -14.83 -12.95 -0.35
CA MET A 471 -15.77 -12.24 0.50
C MET A 471 -15.21 -12.03 1.90
N ALA A 472 -15.55 -10.91 2.53
CA ALA A 472 -15.26 -10.66 3.94
C ALA A 472 -16.56 -10.49 4.75
N VAL A 473 -16.58 -11.01 5.98
CA VAL A 473 -17.64 -10.78 6.94
C VAL A 473 -17.20 -9.70 7.90
N LEU A 474 -17.98 -8.64 7.97
CA LEU A 474 -17.80 -7.53 8.91
C LEU A 474 -18.70 -7.73 10.14
N SER A 475 -18.23 -7.30 11.31
CA SER A 475 -18.98 -7.39 12.58
C SER A 475 -20.29 -6.62 12.54
N GLU A 476 -20.38 -5.57 11.72
CA GLU A 476 -21.53 -4.67 11.58
C GLU A 476 -21.67 -4.23 10.11
N ASN A 477 -22.87 -3.75 9.78
CA ASN A 477 -23.14 -3.22 8.43
C ASN A 477 -22.66 -1.77 8.32
N PRO A 478 -21.60 -1.47 7.53
CA PRO A 478 -21.07 -0.12 7.39
C PRO A 478 -22.05 0.90 6.80
N TYR A 479 -23.11 0.43 6.11
CA TYR A 479 -24.13 1.33 5.53
C TYR A 479 -25.13 1.83 6.57
N THR A 480 -25.22 1.20 7.75
CA THR A 480 -26.23 1.52 8.76
C THR A 480 -25.63 1.99 10.10
N VAL A 481 -24.37 1.70 10.39
CA VAL A 481 -23.71 2.22 11.58
C VAL A 481 -23.53 3.75 11.48
N PRO A 482 -23.53 4.48 12.61
CA PRO A 482 -23.12 5.89 12.63
C PRO A 482 -21.71 6.05 12.03
N LYS A 483 -21.48 7.14 11.30
CA LYS A 483 -20.21 7.36 10.61
C LYS A 483 -19.00 7.30 11.55
N ASP A 484 -19.11 7.88 12.75
CA ASP A 484 -18.08 7.87 13.79
C ASP A 484 -17.78 6.48 14.39
N LYS A 485 -18.60 5.47 14.05
CA LYS A 485 -18.46 4.07 14.45
C LYS A 485 -17.85 3.16 13.37
N ILE A 486 -17.61 3.68 12.16
CA ILE A 486 -16.98 2.90 11.09
C ILE A 486 -15.66 2.30 11.56
N LYS A 487 -14.83 3.08 12.26
CA LYS A 487 -13.54 2.65 12.82
C LYS A 487 -13.63 1.48 13.82
N ASP A 488 -14.79 1.24 14.41
CA ASP A 488 -15.03 0.18 15.42
C ASP A 488 -15.42 -1.16 14.76
N ILE A 489 -15.73 -1.15 13.45
CA ILE A 489 -16.05 -2.35 12.68
C ILE A 489 -14.82 -3.26 12.62
N ARG A 490 -15.04 -4.56 12.78
CA ARG A 490 -14.00 -5.59 12.71
C ARG A 490 -14.27 -6.54 11.55
N VAL A 491 -13.20 -7.00 10.92
CA VAL A 491 -13.29 -8.15 10.00
C VAL A 491 -13.30 -9.42 10.83
N GLU A 492 -14.35 -10.20 10.72
CA GLU A 492 -14.50 -11.46 11.47
C GLU A 492 -14.01 -12.66 10.69
N ARG A 493 -14.17 -12.64 9.37
CA ARG A 493 -13.76 -13.75 8.51
C ARG A 493 -13.52 -13.30 7.07
N LEU A 494 -12.50 -13.87 6.46
CA LEU A 494 -12.23 -13.78 5.04
C LEU A 494 -12.53 -15.13 4.38
N TYR A 495 -13.19 -15.10 3.23
CA TYR A 495 -13.37 -16.24 2.34
C TYR A 495 -12.69 -15.93 1.00
N LEU A 496 -11.91 -16.86 0.50
CA LEU A 496 -11.29 -16.77 -0.82
C LEU A 496 -11.69 -18.02 -1.64
N GLY A 497 -12.31 -17.80 -2.79
CA GLY A 497 -12.90 -18.89 -3.56
C GLY A 497 -13.93 -19.69 -2.76
N GLY A 498 -14.79 -19.03 -1.96
CA GLY A 498 -15.83 -19.65 -1.13
C GLY A 498 -15.32 -20.46 0.07
N LYS A 499 -14.01 -20.53 0.28
CA LYS A 499 -13.39 -21.24 1.43
C LYS A 499 -12.95 -20.23 2.49
N PRO A 500 -13.17 -20.52 3.79
CA PRO A 500 -12.57 -19.72 4.83
C PRO A 500 -11.06 -19.62 4.61
N TYR A 501 -10.51 -18.42 4.85
CA TYR A 501 -9.07 -18.23 4.73
C TYR A 501 -8.33 -19.13 5.73
N GLU A 502 -7.34 -19.83 5.23
CA GLU A 502 -6.39 -20.60 6.02
C GLU A 502 -5.00 -20.00 5.83
N SER A 503 -4.17 -20.03 6.90
CA SER A 503 -2.81 -19.54 6.85
C SER A 503 -2.05 -20.09 5.63
N CYS A 504 -1.30 -19.23 4.98
CA CYS A 504 -0.46 -19.62 3.85
C CYS A 504 0.87 -20.26 4.27
N ARG A 505 1.09 -20.44 5.58
CA ARG A 505 2.30 -21.08 6.10
C ARG A 505 2.42 -22.51 5.62
N GLU A 506 3.47 -22.76 4.86
CA GLU A 506 3.81 -24.07 4.31
C GLU A 506 5.31 -24.15 4.01
N GLY A 507 5.77 -25.35 3.64
CA GLY A 507 7.16 -25.55 3.25
C GLY A 507 7.52 -24.74 1.99
N ILE A 508 8.71 -24.16 1.99
CA ILE A 508 9.17 -23.26 0.92
C ILE A 508 9.31 -24.00 -0.41
N LEU A 509 9.87 -25.20 -0.42
CA LEU A 509 10.09 -25.97 -1.64
C LEU A 509 8.79 -26.27 -2.40
N PRO A 510 7.71 -26.79 -1.78
CA PRO A 510 6.42 -26.98 -2.46
C PRO A 510 5.84 -25.68 -3.00
N MET A 511 5.92 -24.58 -2.25
CA MET A 511 5.45 -23.27 -2.68
C MET A 511 6.22 -22.77 -3.91
N MET A 512 7.54 -22.78 -3.87
CA MET A 512 8.40 -22.32 -4.98
C MET A 512 8.18 -23.19 -6.23
N PHE A 513 8.03 -24.51 -6.08
CA PHE A 513 7.72 -25.39 -7.20
C PHE A 513 6.37 -25.02 -7.85
N ARG A 514 5.33 -24.77 -7.04
CA ARG A 514 4.06 -24.25 -7.57
C ARG A 514 4.24 -22.90 -8.26
N GLY A 515 5.02 -21.98 -7.69
CA GLY A 515 5.32 -20.69 -8.29
C GLY A 515 5.90 -20.79 -9.71
N LEU A 516 6.71 -21.81 -9.97
CA LEU A 516 7.28 -22.08 -11.29
C LEU A 516 6.25 -22.69 -12.26
N THR A 517 5.34 -23.53 -11.78
CA THR A 517 4.43 -24.36 -12.62
C THR A 517 3.02 -23.80 -12.73
N SER A 518 2.58 -22.98 -11.77
CA SER A 518 1.22 -22.41 -11.71
C SER A 518 0.95 -21.41 -12.84
N ARG A 519 -0.31 -21.38 -13.28
CA ARG A 519 -0.86 -20.37 -14.19
C ARG A 519 -1.45 -19.15 -13.46
N ASN A 520 -1.35 -19.09 -12.12
CA ASN A 520 -1.83 -17.94 -11.37
C ASN A 520 -1.18 -16.64 -11.88
N LYS A 521 -1.97 -15.56 -11.88
CA LYS A 521 -1.50 -14.22 -12.20
C LYS A 521 -0.56 -13.71 -11.08
N ALA A 522 0.40 -12.85 -11.42
CA ALA A 522 1.25 -12.11 -10.48
C ALA A 522 1.31 -10.62 -10.87
#